data_d6a49ef2c505628c3dbf3be56f622b1b
#
_entry.id   d6a49ef2c505628c3dbf3be56f622b1b
#
_cell.length_a   1.000
_cell.length_b   1.000
_cell.length_c   1.000
_cell.angle_alpha   90.00
_cell.angle_beta   90.00
_cell.angle_gamma   90.00
#
_symmetry.space_group_name_H-M   'P 1'
#
loop_
_entity.id
_entity.type
_entity.pdbx_description
1 polymer ?
#
loop_
_entity_poly.entity_id
_entity_poly.type
_entity_poly.pdbx_seq_one_letter_code
_entity_poly.pdbx_strand_id
1 'polypeptide(L)'
;IKLKASQDAIYLGKSLGMAVGGVKGGDLDAVISDDNHILDGHHRWAATMFASPTTTVGGVKAELKIGDLVPVLRALGDVFGNNRRGEPKGGDVNVFKATRQDIENTIIDLDQQNTEFINPGMASKFVDEVGGIDVLEKRLKLIQKAAPPSGAPPRTDMPVIEPKKG
;
A
#
# COMPACT_ATOMS: atom_id res chain seq x y z
N ILE A 1 -5.63 -15.38 7.17
CA ILE A 1 -5.01 -14.47 8.16
C ILE A 1 -5.19 -13.05 7.67
N LYS A 2 -5.81 -12.21 8.49
CA LYS A 2 -6.02 -10.80 8.15
C LYS A 2 -4.76 -10.00 8.50
N LEU A 3 -4.15 -9.40 7.50
CA LEU A 3 -3.03 -8.48 7.69
C LEU A 3 -3.52 -7.12 8.20
N LYS A 4 -2.69 -6.46 8.98
CA LYS A 4 -2.91 -5.10 9.48
C LYS A 4 -1.75 -4.21 9.06
N ALA A 5 -2.05 -2.94 8.83
CA ALA A 5 -1.02 -1.94 8.59
C ALA A 5 -0.22 -1.65 9.86
N SER A 6 1.02 -1.22 9.70
CA SER A 6 1.87 -0.78 10.80
C SER A 6 2.31 0.68 10.69
N GLN A 7 1.94 1.37 9.61
CA GLN A 7 2.20 2.80 9.43
C GLN A 7 0.88 3.57 9.38
N ASP A 8 0.92 4.86 9.70
CA ASP A 8 -0.27 5.70 9.84
C ASP A 8 -0.88 6.16 8.52
N ALA A 9 -0.17 6.02 7.42
CA ALA A 9 -0.63 6.47 6.11
C ALA A 9 -0.27 5.49 5.00
N ILE A 10 -1.25 5.18 4.17
CA ILE A 10 -1.09 4.51 2.87
C ILE A 10 -1.79 5.40 1.85
N TYR A 11 -1.11 5.73 0.76
CA TYR A 11 -1.63 6.72 -0.19
C TYR A 11 -2.53 6.09 -1.24
N LEU A 12 -3.72 6.67 -1.39
CA LEU A 12 -4.77 6.17 -2.28
C LEU A 12 -4.34 6.18 -3.75
N GLY A 13 -3.81 7.29 -4.22
CA GLY A 13 -3.38 7.42 -5.61
C GLY A 13 -2.27 6.44 -5.97
N LYS A 14 -1.30 6.28 -5.10
CA LYS A 14 -0.21 5.32 -5.29
C LYS A 14 -0.74 3.88 -5.31
N SER A 15 -1.62 3.52 -4.39
CA SER A 15 -2.19 2.17 -4.30
C SER A 15 -3.10 1.85 -5.47
N LEU A 16 -4.01 2.74 -5.83
CA LEU A 16 -4.88 2.56 -7.00
C LEU A 16 -4.08 2.56 -8.30
N GLY A 17 -3.05 3.41 -8.41
CA GLY A 17 -2.15 3.41 -9.57
C GLY A 17 -1.44 2.07 -9.74
N MET A 18 -0.96 1.47 -8.68
CA MET A 18 -0.38 0.12 -8.71
C MET A 18 -1.41 -0.92 -9.14
N ALA A 19 -2.63 -0.87 -8.63
CA ALA A 19 -3.70 -1.81 -9.00
C ALA A 19 -4.06 -1.68 -10.49
N VAL A 20 -4.24 -0.47 -10.97
CA VAL A 20 -4.49 -0.17 -12.40
C VAL A 20 -3.33 -0.68 -13.27
N GLY A 21 -2.10 -0.50 -12.81
CA GLY A 21 -0.89 -0.98 -13.50
C GLY A 21 -0.64 -2.49 -13.44
N GLY A 22 -1.50 -3.26 -12.73
CA GLY A 22 -1.47 -4.71 -12.74
C GLY A 22 -1.07 -5.41 -11.44
N VAL A 23 -0.80 -4.69 -10.35
CA VAL A 23 -0.51 -5.30 -9.03
C VAL A 23 -1.81 -5.89 -8.46
N LYS A 24 -1.87 -7.19 -8.28
CA LYS A 24 -3.08 -7.90 -7.84
C LYS A 24 -2.82 -9.13 -6.97
N GLY A 25 -1.75 -9.15 -6.24
CA GLY A 25 -1.42 -10.26 -5.33
C GLY A 25 -0.26 -11.11 -5.81
N GLY A 26 -0.11 -12.27 -5.21
CA GLY A 26 1.03 -13.14 -5.40
C GLY A 26 2.19 -12.76 -4.47
N ASP A 27 3.41 -13.11 -4.86
CA ASP A 27 4.60 -12.71 -4.11
C ASP A 27 4.91 -11.24 -4.39
N LEU A 28 4.72 -10.41 -3.37
CA LEU A 28 4.91 -8.96 -3.44
C LEU A 28 6.18 -8.50 -2.73
N ASP A 29 7.06 -9.42 -2.35
CA ASP A 29 8.23 -9.12 -1.51
C ASP A 29 7.86 -8.36 -0.22
N ALA A 30 6.66 -8.62 0.30
CA ALA A 30 6.22 -7.99 1.54
C ALA A 30 6.99 -8.54 2.74
N VAL A 31 7.17 -7.71 3.76
CA VAL A 31 7.71 -8.14 5.05
C VAL A 31 6.61 -8.01 6.10
N ILE A 32 6.34 -9.10 6.79
CA ILE A 32 5.21 -9.24 7.73
C ILE A 32 5.76 -9.67 9.08
N SER A 33 5.31 -9.04 10.16
CA SER A 33 5.66 -9.44 11.53
C SER A 33 4.91 -10.70 11.97
N ASP A 34 5.38 -11.31 13.08
CA ASP A 34 4.74 -12.50 13.66
C ASP A 34 3.29 -12.26 14.05
N ASP A 35 2.93 -11.07 14.46
CA ASP A 35 1.57 -10.64 14.80
C ASP A 35 0.78 -10.09 13.60
N ASN A 36 1.17 -10.45 12.37
CA ASN A 36 0.48 -10.16 11.10
C ASN A 36 0.35 -8.68 10.76
N HIS A 37 1.31 -7.86 11.13
CA HIS A 37 1.41 -6.49 10.67
C HIS A 37 2.35 -6.40 9.47
N ILE A 38 1.97 -5.61 8.48
CA ILE A 38 2.80 -5.33 7.32
C ILE A 38 3.88 -4.34 7.75
N LEU A 39 5.16 -4.66 7.49
CA LEU A 39 6.26 -3.75 7.69
C LEU A 39 6.66 -3.05 6.40
N ASP A 40 6.84 -3.81 5.34
CA ASP A 40 7.09 -3.31 3.98
C ASP A 40 6.07 -3.89 3.02
N GLY A 41 5.72 -3.10 2.00
CA GLY A 41 4.72 -3.50 0.99
C GLY A 41 3.30 -3.02 1.26
N HIS A 42 3.11 -2.01 2.10
CA HIS A 42 1.76 -1.46 2.41
C HIS A 42 0.98 -1.04 1.17
N HIS A 43 1.61 -0.33 0.23
CA HIS A 43 0.94 0.11 -1.00
C HIS A 43 0.62 -1.05 -1.95
N ARG A 44 1.51 -2.04 -2.03
CA ARG A 44 1.28 -3.28 -2.80
C ARG A 44 0.14 -4.09 -2.22
N TRP A 45 0.08 -4.20 -0.89
CA TRP A 45 -1.05 -4.83 -0.20
C TRP A 45 -2.37 -4.08 -0.46
N ALA A 46 -2.38 -2.76 -0.31
CA ALA A 46 -3.58 -1.96 -0.57
C ALA A 46 -4.02 -2.07 -2.05
N ALA A 47 -3.08 -2.05 -2.99
CA ALA A 47 -3.37 -2.29 -4.41
C ALA A 47 -4.04 -3.65 -4.62
N THR A 48 -3.53 -4.69 -3.98
CA THR A 48 -4.13 -6.03 -4.03
C THR A 48 -5.54 -6.05 -3.44
N MET A 49 -5.78 -5.35 -2.34
CA MET A 49 -7.11 -5.23 -1.74
C MET A 49 -8.10 -4.56 -2.69
N PHE A 50 -7.67 -3.54 -3.44
CA PHE A 50 -8.52 -2.92 -4.46
C PHE A 50 -8.78 -3.83 -5.66
N ALA A 51 -7.77 -4.52 -6.15
CA ALA A 51 -7.87 -5.37 -7.34
C ALA A 51 -8.57 -6.71 -7.05
N SER A 52 -8.21 -7.36 -5.94
CA SER A 52 -8.70 -8.69 -5.60
C SER A 52 -8.50 -8.99 -4.10
N PRO A 53 -9.46 -8.64 -3.23
CA PRO A 53 -9.29 -8.70 -1.78
C PRO A 53 -9.18 -10.13 -1.21
N THR A 54 -9.49 -11.14 -2.01
CA THR A 54 -9.38 -12.55 -1.61
C THR A 54 -8.06 -13.21 -2.03
N THR A 55 -7.22 -12.49 -2.77
CA THR A 55 -5.94 -13.02 -3.25
C THR A 55 -4.92 -13.03 -2.12
N THR A 56 -4.09 -14.08 -2.09
CA THR A 56 -3.00 -14.21 -1.13
C THR A 56 -1.87 -13.21 -1.46
N VAL A 57 -1.36 -12.55 -0.42
CA VAL A 57 -0.16 -11.73 -0.49
C VAL A 57 1.01 -12.52 0.08
N GLY A 58 2.00 -12.79 -0.74
CA GLY A 58 3.22 -13.49 -0.36
C GLY A 58 4.33 -12.53 0.04
N GLY A 59 5.26 -13.04 0.84
CA GLY A 59 6.42 -12.31 1.32
C GLY A 59 7.13 -13.06 2.42
N VAL A 60 8.00 -12.36 3.15
CA VAL A 60 8.76 -12.91 4.28
C VAL A 60 8.03 -12.59 5.57
N LYS A 61 7.79 -13.63 6.39
CA LYS A 61 7.27 -13.46 7.75
C LYS A 61 8.42 -13.51 8.74
N ALA A 62 8.60 -12.42 9.49
CA ALA A 62 9.59 -12.33 10.55
C ALA A 62 9.06 -12.95 11.86
N GLU A 63 9.95 -13.54 12.65
CA GLU A 63 9.60 -14.16 13.93
C GLU A 63 9.49 -13.15 15.09
N LEU A 64 9.40 -11.87 14.80
CA LEU A 64 9.28 -10.79 15.77
C LEU A 64 7.94 -10.08 15.63
N LYS A 65 7.37 -9.64 16.74
CA LYS A 65 6.19 -8.75 16.72
C LYS A 65 6.57 -7.39 16.16
N ILE A 66 5.59 -6.68 15.64
CA ILE A 66 5.84 -5.41 14.96
C ILE A 66 6.55 -4.37 15.84
N GLY A 67 6.22 -4.30 17.11
CA GLY A 67 6.87 -3.38 18.05
C GLY A 67 8.36 -3.59 18.22
N ASP A 68 8.81 -4.83 18.07
CA ASP A 68 10.23 -5.21 18.17
C ASP A 68 10.92 -5.17 16.80
N LEU A 69 10.18 -5.49 15.74
CA LEU A 69 10.70 -5.62 14.38
C LEU A 69 11.09 -4.27 13.78
N VAL A 70 10.28 -3.24 13.96
CA VAL A 70 10.54 -1.90 13.38
C VAL A 70 11.87 -1.32 13.84
N PRO A 71 12.20 -1.28 15.15
CA PRO A 71 13.50 -0.78 15.61
C PRO A 71 14.69 -1.58 15.06
N VAL A 72 14.56 -2.92 15.02
CA VAL A 72 15.64 -3.80 14.50
C VAL A 72 15.92 -3.49 13.03
N LEU A 73 14.89 -3.38 12.22
CA LEU A 73 15.05 -3.13 10.78
C LEU A 73 15.47 -1.69 10.47
N ARG A 74 15.08 -0.72 11.29
CA ARG A 74 15.64 0.64 11.21
C ARG A 74 17.13 0.64 11.44
N ALA A 75 17.59 -0.04 12.50
CA ALA A 75 19.01 -0.15 12.82
C ALA A 75 19.79 -0.82 11.68
N LEU A 76 19.26 -1.91 11.11
CA LEU A 76 19.88 -2.57 9.96
C LEU A 76 19.90 -1.67 8.73
N GLY A 77 18.82 -0.96 8.44
CA GLY A 77 18.74 -0.01 7.34
C GLY A 77 19.77 1.11 7.47
N ASP A 78 19.93 1.66 8.67
CA ASP A 78 20.91 2.71 8.96
C ASP A 78 22.36 2.17 8.77
N VAL A 79 22.64 0.94 9.20
CA VAL A 79 23.95 0.29 9.00
C VAL A 79 24.28 0.11 7.51
N PHE A 80 23.28 -0.27 6.69
CA PHE A 80 23.45 -0.43 5.24
C PHE A 80 23.34 0.87 4.46
N GLY A 81 23.14 2.00 5.13
CA GLY A 81 23.01 3.31 4.48
C GLY A 81 21.71 3.52 3.68
N ASN A 82 20.68 2.71 3.95
CA ASN A 82 19.38 2.87 3.32
C ASN A 82 18.64 4.08 3.91
N ASN A 83 18.12 4.92 3.04
CA ASN A 83 17.25 6.02 3.48
C ASN A 83 15.88 5.49 3.88
N ARG A 84 15.26 6.15 4.85
CA ARG A 84 13.86 5.90 5.18
C ARG A 84 12.94 6.37 4.05
N ARG A 85 11.72 5.83 4.04
CA ARG A 85 10.71 6.20 3.04
C ARG A 85 10.46 7.71 3.07
N GLY A 86 10.53 8.35 1.90
CA GLY A 86 10.21 9.77 1.76
C GLY A 86 8.72 10.05 1.75
N GLU A 87 8.36 11.32 1.93
CA GLU A 87 6.98 11.77 1.73
C GLU A 87 6.57 11.58 0.27
N PRO A 88 5.29 11.27 -0.02
CA PRO A 88 4.80 11.25 -1.38
C PRO A 88 4.73 12.68 -1.93
N LYS A 89 4.74 12.81 -3.24
CA LYS A 89 4.43 14.09 -3.89
C LYS A 89 3.06 14.58 -3.44
N GLY A 90 2.97 15.87 -3.07
CA GLY A 90 1.79 16.45 -2.44
C GLY A 90 0.48 16.18 -3.15
N GLY A 91 -0.61 16.11 -2.39
CA GLY A 91 -1.96 15.96 -2.87
C GLY A 91 -2.52 14.53 -2.83
N ASP A 92 -1.71 13.52 -2.50
CA ASP A 92 -2.23 12.16 -2.38
C ASP A 92 -2.93 11.95 -1.03
N VAL A 93 -4.07 11.27 -1.06
CA VAL A 93 -4.95 11.08 0.10
C VAL A 93 -4.56 9.80 0.85
N ASN A 94 -4.59 9.88 2.18
CA ASN A 94 -4.41 8.71 3.03
C ASN A 94 -5.66 7.80 2.94
N VAL A 95 -5.47 6.52 2.61
CA VAL A 95 -6.57 5.55 2.49
C VAL A 95 -7.42 5.44 3.75
N PHE A 96 -6.82 5.61 4.94
CA PHE A 96 -7.56 5.50 6.21
C PHE A 96 -8.53 6.65 6.44
N LYS A 97 -8.41 7.74 5.70
CA LYS A 97 -9.28 8.93 5.73
C LYS A 97 -10.00 9.17 4.41
N ALA A 98 -9.74 8.34 3.40
CA ALA A 98 -10.30 8.51 2.07
C ALA A 98 -11.80 8.22 2.03
N THR A 99 -12.46 8.89 1.10
CA THR A 99 -13.89 8.76 0.83
C THR A 99 -14.12 8.22 -0.58
N ARG A 100 -15.38 7.91 -0.91
CA ARG A 100 -15.79 7.56 -2.27
C ARG A 100 -15.39 8.66 -3.28
N GLN A 101 -15.58 9.93 -2.91
CA GLN A 101 -15.22 11.06 -3.78
C GLN A 101 -13.72 11.06 -4.08
N ASP A 102 -12.89 10.71 -3.10
CA ASP A 102 -11.44 10.59 -3.29
C ASP A 102 -11.09 9.49 -4.28
N ILE A 103 -11.81 8.35 -4.24
CA ILE A 103 -11.66 7.28 -5.24
C ILE A 103 -12.00 7.80 -6.63
N GLU A 104 -13.15 8.44 -6.78
CA GLU A 104 -13.60 8.99 -8.07
C GLU A 104 -12.60 9.99 -8.65
N ASN A 105 -12.13 10.93 -7.84
CA ASN A 105 -11.13 11.91 -8.25
C ASN A 105 -9.82 11.25 -8.65
N THR A 106 -9.38 10.24 -7.90
CA THR A 106 -8.16 9.49 -8.18
C THR A 106 -8.25 8.73 -9.49
N ILE A 107 -9.38 8.10 -9.76
CA ILE A 107 -9.62 7.39 -11.03
C ILE A 107 -9.59 8.36 -12.22
N ILE A 108 -10.19 9.54 -12.08
CA ILE A 108 -10.15 10.58 -13.13
C ILE A 108 -8.71 10.99 -13.41
N ASP A 109 -7.92 11.24 -12.38
CA ASP A 109 -6.52 11.63 -12.52
C ASP A 109 -5.67 10.53 -13.17
N LEU A 110 -5.84 9.29 -12.72
CA LEU A 110 -5.13 8.13 -13.28
C LEU A 110 -5.52 7.87 -14.74
N ASP A 111 -6.77 8.10 -15.11
CA ASP A 111 -7.29 7.87 -16.46
C ASP A 111 -6.68 8.81 -17.50
N GLN A 112 -6.16 9.94 -17.06
CA GLN A 112 -5.49 10.93 -17.90
C GLN A 112 -3.98 10.71 -17.98
N GLN A 113 -3.41 9.83 -17.18
CA GLN A 113 -1.96 9.57 -17.16
C GLN A 113 -1.51 8.80 -18.39
N ASN A 114 -0.33 9.12 -18.84
CA ASN A 114 0.39 8.39 -19.88
C ASN A 114 1.83 8.17 -19.41
N THR A 115 2.03 7.09 -18.69
CA THR A 115 3.31 6.71 -18.11
C THR A 115 3.73 5.34 -18.64
N GLU A 116 4.89 4.83 -18.20
CA GLU A 116 5.36 3.49 -18.55
C GLU A 116 4.35 2.39 -18.17
N PHE A 117 3.62 2.56 -17.05
CA PHE A 117 2.74 1.53 -16.51
C PHE A 117 1.25 1.83 -16.67
N ILE A 118 0.87 3.08 -16.92
CA ILE A 118 -0.52 3.53 -17.00
C ILE A 118 -0.73 4.34 -18.28
N ASN A 119 -1.67 3.90 -19.09
CA ASN A 119 -2.10 4.61 -20.30
C ASN A 119 -3.49 5.24 -20.10
N PRO A 120 -3.84 6.29 -20.87
CA PRO A 120 -5.18 6.87 -20.81
C PRO A 120 -6.28 5.81 -21.00
N GLY A 121 -7.31 5.86 -20.17
CA GLY A 121 -8.43 4.92 -20.19
C GLY A 121 -8.23 3.65 -19.38
N MET A 122 -7.02 3.32 -18.91
CA MET A 122 -6.77 2.11 -18.12
C MET A 122 -7.49 2.13 -16.78
N ALA A 123 -7.57 3.27 -16.11
CA ALA A 123 -8.24 3.38 -14.81
C ALA A 123 -9.74 3.12 -14.93
N SER A 124 -10.40 3.69 -15.92
CA SER A 124 -11.83 3.41 -16.21
C SER A 124 -12.07 1.94 -16.52
N LYS A 125 -11.19 1.32 -17.31
CA LYS A 125 -11.27 -0.11 -17.60
C LYS A 125 -11.11 -0.95 -16.33
N PHE A 126 -10.17 -0.60 -15.46
CA PHE A 126 -9.98 -1.27 -14.18
C PHE A 126 -11.24 -1.19 -13.31
N VAL A 127 -11.88 -0.02 -13.23
CA VAL A 127 -13.14 0.16 -12.50
C VAL A 127 -14.22 -0.78 -13.04
N ASP A 128 -14.38 -0.86 -14.35
CA ASP A 128 -15.36 -1.75 -14.97
C ASP A 128 -15.06 -3.24 -14.68
N GLU A 129 -13.81 -3.63 -14.77
CA GLU A 129 -13.37 -5.01 -14.50
C GLU A 129 -13.61 -5.46 -13.06
N VAL A 130 -13.43 -4.57 -12.07
CA VAL A 130 -13.67 -4.91 -10.66
C VAL A 130 -15.16 -4.87 -10.28
N GLY A 131 -16.01 -4.25 -11.10
CA GLY A 131 -17.45 -4.20 -10.89
C GLY A 131 -18.00 -2.83 -10.51
N GLY A 132 -17.23 -1.75 -10.67
CA GLY A 132 -17.65 -0.37 -10.46
C GLY A 132 -17.07 0.30 -9.22
N ILE A 133 -17.36 1.59 -9.07
CA ILE A 133 -16.91 2.41 -7.93
C ILE A 133 -17.47 1.89 -6.59
N ASP A 134 -18.68 1.38 -6.57
CA ASP A 134 -19.28 0.81 -5.35
C ASP A 134 -18.44 -0.36 -4.79
N VAL A 135 -17.88 -1.18 -5.66
CA VAL A 135 -16.99 -2.27 -5.27
C VAL A 135 -15.68 -1.72 -4.70
N LEU A 136 -15.10 -0.72 -5.33
CA LEU A 136 -13.88 -0.07 -4.82
C LEU A 136 -14.11 0.59 -3.45
N GLU A 137 -15.27 1.23 -3.24
CA GLU A 137 -15.62 1.78 -1.93
C GLU A 137 -15.72 0.71 -0.85
N LYS A 138 -16.33 -0.43 -1.15
CA LYS A 138 -16.38 -1.57 -0.22
C LYS A 138 -14.99 -2.08 0.13
N ARG A 139 -14.11 -2.18 -0.86
CA ARG A 139 -12.73 -2.61 -0.68
C ARG A 139 -11.91 -1.59 0.11
N LEU A 140 -12.13 -0.29 -0.11
CA LEU A 140 -11.56 0.77 0.70
C LEU A 140 -11.93 0.60 2.18
N LYS A 141 -13.19 0.32 2.47
CA LYS A 141 -13.64 0.08 3.86
C LYS A 141 -12.95 -1.12 4.50
N LEU A 142 -12.68 -2.19 3.73
CA LEU A 142 -11.89 -3.32 4.22
C LEU A 142 -10.46 -2.91 4.58
N ILE A 143 -9.82 -2.10 3.77
CA ILE A 143 -8.49 -1.54 4.06
C ILE A 143 -8.54 -0.70 5.34
N GLN A 144 -9.52 0.16 5.48
CA GLN A 144 -9.70 1.03 6.64
C GLN A 144 -9.87 0.25 7.95
N LYS A 145 -10.49 -0.93 7.91
CA LYS A 145 -10.59 -1.84 9.06
C LYS A 145 -9.25 -2.42 9.48
N ALA A 146 -8.26 -2.42 8.62
CA ALA A 146 -6.91 -2.89 8.89
C ALA A 146 -5.97 -1.75 9.32
N ALA A 147 -6.52 -0.59 9.70
CA ALA A 147 -5.75 0.56 10.17
C ALA A 147 -4.86 0.18 11.37
N PRO A 148 -3.67 0.82 11.49
CA PRO A 148 -2.77 0.55 12.60
C PRO A 148 -3.34 1.07 13.92
N PRO A 149 -2.83 0.57 15.06
CA PRO A 149 -3.21 1.11 16.36
C PRO A 149 -2.77 2.58 16.51
N SER A 150 -3.36 3.29 17.47
CA SER A 150 -2.94 4.65 17.83
C SER A 150 -1.44 4.68 18.15
N GLY A 151 -0.74 5.68 17.62
CA GLY A 151 0.70 5.83 17.81
C GLY A 151 1.57 5.11 16.79
N ALA A 152 0.99 4.57 15.73
CA ALA A 152 1.76 4.00 14.62
C ALA A 152 2.69 5.05 13.99
N PRO A 153 3.91 4.65 13.55
CA PRO A 153 4.87 5.58 12.99
C PRO A 153 4.39 6.15 11.64
N PRO A 154 4.75 7.38 11.31
CA PRO A 154 4.52 7.92 9.99
C PRO A 154 5.33 7.16 8.94
N ARG A 155 4.90 7.23 7.68
CA ARG A 155 5.57 6.55 6.57
C ARG A 155 7.06 6.92 6.46
N THR A 156 7.39 8.17 6.74
CA THR A 156 8.78 8.68 6.71
C THR A 156 9.70 7.99 7.71
N ASP A 157 9.14 7.46 8.80
CA ASP A 157 9.91 6.75 9.84
C ASP A 157 10.00 5.24 9.60
N MET A 158 9.34 4.73 8.57
CA MET A 158 9.37 3.32 8.24
C MET A 158 10.71 2.93 7.60
N PRO A 159 11.27 1.77 7.97
CA PRO A 159 12.55 1.32 7.43
C PRO A 159 12.46 0.99 5.94
N VAL A 160 13.56 1.21 5.23
CA VAL A 160 13.75 0.74 3.85
C VAL A 160 14.63 -0.51 3.91
N ILE A 161 14.09 -1.62 3.45
CA ILE A 161 14.75 -2.93 3.52
C ILE A 161 15.46 -3.25 2.19
N GLU A 162 14.91 -2.80 1.08
CA GLU A 162 15.50 -3.00 -0.24
C GLU A 162 16.72 -2.13 -0.43
N PRO A 163 17.83 -2.68 -1.00
CA PRO A 163 18.97 -1.87 -1.38
C PRO A 163 18.53 -0.75 -2.33
N LYS A 164 19.14 0.43 -2.20
CA LYS A 164 18.95 1.47 -3.20
C LYS A 164 19.34 0.91 -4.56
N LYS A 165 18.43 0.94 -5.50
CA LYS A 165 18.76 0.78 -6.90
C LYS A 165 19.58 2.02 -7.30
N GLY A 166 20.85 1.80 -7.52
CA GLY A 166 21.80 2.85 -7.93
C GLY A 166 21.45 3.47 -9.25
#